data_f0a5b7dc272f79efbbff8ec8b7894ec6
#
_entry.id   f0a5b7dc272f79efbbff8ec8b7894ec6
#
_cell.length_a   1.000
_cell.length_b   1.000
_cell.length_c   1.000
_cell.angle_alpha   90.00
_cell.angle_beta   90.00
_cell.angle_gamma   90.00
#
_symmetry.space_group_name_H-M   'P 1'
#
loop_
_entity.id
_entity.type
_entity.pdbx_description
1 polymer ?
#
loop_
_entity_poly.entity_id
_entity_poly.type
_entity_poly.pdbx_seq_one_letter_code
_entity_poly.pdbx_strand_id
1 'polypeptide(L)'
;MDANYYLDIRVLESSDDTDLKLGHIRNQIYTVIHGAFRKLPAHYALALEISDKLKAKQEQFEKKHGRSAKPNFDILRIFAEKQDELDELIEAIKGHWKIRDYTVLGAAIPVPTAKISGWKSYRKFRIPTLKSERTKLSHQNEPLRDRRLKTAKGMPFFQVVSSTGHDFTVIIDVQESENAGYGLPDSYGLARKESPFALPVF
;
A
#
# COMPACT_ATOMS: atom_id res chain seq x y z
N MET A 1 5.05 6.25 -15.40
CA MET A 1 5.85 6.83 -14.30
C MET A 1 7.15 6.04 -14.21
N ASP A 2 8.25 6.75 -14.25
CA ASP A 2 9.57 6.13 -14.07
C ASP A 2 9.91 6.10 -12.58
N ALA A 3 10.01 4.91 -12.01
CA ALA A 3 10.32 4.70 -10.60
C ALA A 3 11.85 4.69 -10.41
N ASN A 4 12.48 5.86 -10.51
CA ASN A 4 13.95 5.99 -10.46
C ASN A 4 14.50 6.08 -9.03
N TYR A 5 13.70 6.62 -8.11
CA TYR A 5 14.06 6.78 -6.70
C TYR A 5 12.99 6.17 -5.81
N TYR A 6 13.40 5.76 -4.62
CA TYR A 6 12.47 5.24 -3.61
C TYR A 6 12.81 5.69 -2.20
N LEU A 7 11.80 5.63 -1.34
CA LEU A 7 11.84 5.92 0.07
C LEU A 7 11.13 4.81 0.82
N ASP A 8 11.78 4.20 1.80
CA ASP A 8 11.15 3.23 2.69
C ASP A 8 10.69 3.88 3.99
N ILE A 9 9.43 3.71 4.32
CA ILE A 9 8.82 4.08 5.60
C ILE A 9 8.46 2.79 6.32
N ARG A 10 9.31 2.36 7.25
CA ARG A 10 9.05 1.15 8.03
C ARG A 10 8.23 1.49 9.25
N VAL A 11 7.06 0.87 9.35
CA VAL A 11 6.15 1.00 10.49
C VAL A 11 6.64 0.14 11.64
N LEU A 12 6.77 0.72 12.81
CA LEU A 12 7.20 0.04 14.02
C LEU A 12 5.99 -0.57 14.73
N GLU A 13 6.15 -1.80 15.18
CA GLU A 13 5.19 -2.44 16.08
C GLU A 13 5.47 -1.94 17.50
N SER A 14 4.43 -1.56 18.24
CA SER A 14 4.57 -1.22 19.66
C SER A 14 5.14 -2.40 20.44
N SER A 15 6.14 -2.17 21.28
CA SER A 15 6.74 -3.18 22.14
C SER A 15 5.89 -3.53 23.36
N ASP A 16 5.00 -2.64 23.74
CA ASP A 16 4.08 -2.85 24.86
C ASP A 16 2.87 -3.67 24.40
N ASP A 17 2.46 -4.61 25.25
CA ASP A 17 1.29 -5.50 25.07
C ASP A 17 -0.05 -4.73 24.94
N THR A 18 0.02 -3.42 24.95
CA THR A 18 -1.09 -2.51 24.80
C THR A 18 -1.50 -2.38 23.35
N ASP A 19 -2.51 -3.13 22.96
CA ASP A 19 -3.57 -2.89 21.95
C ASP A 19 -3.27 -2.21 20.59
N LEU A 20 -2.12 -1.63 20.33
CA LEU A 20 -1.81 -1.02 19.04
C LEU A 20 -1.23 -2.03 18.05
N LYS A 21 -2.13 -2.80 17.45
CA LYS A 21 -1.77 -3.74 16.38
C LYS A 21 -1.13 -3.01 15.22
N LEU A 22 -0.08 -3.60 14.64
CA LEU A 22 0.65 -3.08 13.48
C LEU A 22 -0.30 -2.54 12.37
N GLY A 23 -1.41 -3.24 12.11
CA GLY A 23 -2.40 -2.80 11.13
C GLY A 23 -3.04 -1.45 11.45
N HIS A 24 -3.31 -1.14 12.72
CA HIS A 24 -3.87 0.14 13.13
C HIS A 24 -2.86 1.28 12.96
N ILE A 25 -1.63 1.08 13.42
CA ILE A 25 -0.54 2.07 13.25
C ILE A 25 -0.33 2.35 11.76
N ARG A 26 -0.23 1.30 10.96
CA ARG A 26 -0.04 1.41 9.51
C ARG A 26 -1.14 2.22 8.81
N ASN A 27 -2.40 2.03 9.21
CA ASN A 27 -3.51 2.82 8.66
C ASN A 27 -3.36 4.31 8.98
N GLN A 28 -2.92 4.64 10.18
CA GLN A 28 -2.69 6.03 10.60
C GLN A 28 -1.49 6.65 9.86
N ILE A 29 -0.41 5.90 9.68
CA ILE A 29 0.77 6.33 8.91
C ILE A 29 0.37 6.57 7.44
N TYR A 30 -0.34 5.62 6.83
CA TYR A 30 -0.81 5.78 5.46
C TYR A 30 -1.74 6.98 5.29
N THR A 31 -2.58 7.30 6.27
CA THR A 31 -3.43 8.50 6.22
C THR A 31 -2.60 9.79 6.13
N VAL A 32 -1.48 9.87 6.86
CA VAL A 32 -0.55 11.02 6.79
C VAL A 32 0.09 11.10 5.40
N ILE A 33 0.61 9.98 4.90
CA ILE A 33 1.26 9.89 3.58
C ILE A 33 0.28 10.26 2.46
N HIS A 34 -0.92 9.69 2.48
CA HIS A 34 -1.97 9.99 1.50
C HIS A 34 -2.37 11.47 1.54
N GLY A 35 -2.41 12.06 2.73
CA GLY A 35 -2.63 13.51 2.89
C GLY A 35 -1.54 14.36 2.22
N ALA A 36 -0.28 13.92 2.27
CA ALA A 36 0.83 14.56 1.60
C ALA A 36 0.76 14.37 0.07
N PHE A 37 0.50 13.16 -0.43
CA PHE A 37 0.32 12.90 -1.87
C PHE A 37 -0.72 13.79 -2.54
N ARG A 38 -1.76 14.19 -1.80
CA ARG A 38 -2.81 15.08 -2.31
C ARG A 38 -2.42 16.56 -2.35
N LYS A 39 -1.41 16.96 -1.60
CA LYS A 39 -0.99 18.35 -1.44
C LYS A 39 0.21 18.68 -2.31
N LEU A 40 1.08 17.72 -2.53
CA LEU A 40 2.29 17.88 -3.31
C LEU A 40 1.99 17.70 -4.81
N PRO A 41 2.70 18.43 -5.69
CA PRO A 41 2.44 18.42 -7.13
C PRO A 41 2.96 17.15 -7.82
N ALA A 42 3.92 16.45 -7.21
CA ALA A 42 4.57 15.30 -7.81
C ALA A 42 3.69 14.03 -7.78
N HIS A 43 4.07 13.05 -8.58
CA HIS A 43 3.42 11.74 -8.65
C HIS A 43 4.17 10.72 -7.81
N TYR A 44 3.52 10.22 -6.77
CA TYR A 44 4.08 9.20 -5.87
C TYR A 44 3.40 7.87 -6.09
N ALA A 45 4.19 6.80 -6.23
CA ALA A 45 3.65 5.44 -6.30
C ALA A 45 4.00 4.65 -5.05
N LEU A 46 3.07 3.81 -4.59
CA LEU A 46 3.16 3.04 -3.36
C LEU A 46 3.29 1.55 -3.64
N ALA A 47 4.32 0.93 -3.08
CA ALA A 47 4.46 -0.50 -2.92
C ALA A 47 4.36 -0.91 -1.44
N LEU A 48 3.99 -2.16 -1.21
CA LEU A 48 3.87 -2.76 0.11
C LEU A 48 4.95 -3.82 0.24
N GLU A 49 5.86 -3.62 1.18
CA GLU A 49 6.98 -4.52 1.39
C GLU A 49 6.98 -5.08 2.82
N ILE A 50 7.71 -6.17 2.99
CA ILE A 50 7.82 -6.87 4.25
C ILE A 50 9.26 -6.86 4.74
N SER A 51 9.49 -6.43 5.99
CA SER A 51 10.81 -6.51 6.60
C SER A 51 11.20 -7.95 6.94
N ASP A 52 12.52 -8.22 7.00
CA ASP A 52 13.03 -9.53 7.41
C ASP A 52 12.51 -9.96 8.78
N LYS A 53 12.35 -9.01 9.71
CA LYS A 53 11.77 -9.27 11.03
C LYS A 53 10.34 -9.77 10.95
N LEU A 54 9.50 -9.14 10.14
CA LEU A 54 8.11 -9.53 9.98
C LEU A 54 8.00 -10.85 9.21
N LYS A 55 8.85 -11.04 8.20
CA LYS A 55 8.95 -12.29 7.44
C LYS A 55 9.31 -13.47 8.35
N ALA A 56 10.32 -13.32 9.19
CA ALA A 56 10.71 -14.35 10.16
C ALA A 56 9.58 -14.68 11.15
N LYS A 57 8.81 -13.66 11.63
CA LYS A 57 7.62 -13.88 12.47
C LYS A 57 6.55 -14.71 11.74
N GLN A 58 6.31 -14.43 10.47
CA GLN A 58 5.33 -15.19 9.65
C GLN A 58 5.78 -16.63 9.49
N GLU A 59 7.03 -16.87 9.16
CA GLU A 59 7.59 -18.23 9.03
C GLU A 59 7.50 -19.03 10.34
N GLN A 60 7.78 -18.39 11.48
CA GLN A 60 7.62 -19.01 12.79
C GLN A 60 6.16 -19.36 13.08
N PHE A 61 5.23 -18.45 12.75
CA PHE A 61 3.80 -18.72 12.90
C PHE A 61 3.36 -19.91 12.06
N GLU A 62 3.76 -19.98 10.80
CA GLU A 62 3.43 -21.07 9.88
C GLU A 62 3.97 -22.41 10.40
N LYS A 63 5.24 -22.44 10.82
CA LYS A 63 5.86 -23.64 11.44
C LYS A 63 5.11 -24.10 12.70
N LYS A 64 4.70 -23.15 13.55
CA LYS A 64 4.02 -23.46 14.82
C LYS A 64 2.58 -23.94 14.64
N HIS A 65 1.86 -23.39 13.65
CA HIS A 65 0.43 -23.61 13.52
C HIS A 65 0.02 -24.45 12.32
N GLY A 66 0.96 -24.82 11.43
CA GLY A 66 0.70 -25.65 10.24
C GLY A 66 -0.26 -25.00 9.22
N ARG A 67 -0.39 -23.69 9.25
CA ARG A 67 -1.25 -22.90 8.34
C ARG A 67 -0.56 -21.62 7.91
N SER A 68 -0.82 -21.18 6.69
CA SER A 68 -0.25 -19.95 6.17
C SER A 68 -0.62 -18.72 7.01
N ALA A 69 0.36 -17.87 7.25
CA ALA A 69 0.13 -16.58 7.88
C ALA A 69 -0.72 -15.69 6.95
N LYS A 70 -1.53 -14.81 7.53
CA LYS A 70 -2.22 -13.80 6.73
C LYS A 70 -1.20 -12.86 6.10
N PRO A 71 -1.39 -12.47 4.82
CA PRO A 71 -0.56 -11.45 4.19
C PRO A 71 -0.47 -10.21 5.07
N ASN A 72 0.73 -9.78 5.36
CA ASN A 72 0.98 -8.60 6.18
C ASN A 72 2.21 -7.88 5.62
N PHE A 73 2.36 -6.61 5.92
CA PHE A 73 3.46 -5.75 5.49
C PHE A 73 3.71 -4.68 6.54
N ASP A 74 4.93 -4.23 6.64
CA ASP A 74 5.36 -3.20 7.58
C ASP A 74 6.24 -2.12 6.95
N ILE A 75 6.52 -2.22 5.66
CA ILE A 75 7.23 -1.19 4.90
C ILE A 75 6.29 -0.62 3.84
N LEU A 76 6.14 0.70 3.86
CA LEU A 76 5.51 1.47 2.81
C LEU A 76 6.64 2.04 1.95
N ARG A 77 6.87 1.44 0.79
CA ARG A 77 7.88 1.90 -0.16
C ARG A 77 7.24 2.86 -1.14
N ILE A 78 7.75 4.07 -1.18
CA ILE A 78 7.23 5.14 -2.04
C ILE A 78 8.25 5.39 -3.14
N PHE A 79 7.77 5.42 -4.38
CA PHE A 79 8.59 5.72 -5.55
C PHE A 79 8.23 7.08 -6.13
N ALA A 80 9.24 7.74 -6.70
CA ALA A 80 9.08 8.94 -7.49
C ALA A 80 10.07 8.94 -8.67
N GLU A 81 9.87 9.84 -9.60
CA GLU A 81 10.74 10.01 -10.76
C GLU A 81 12.06 10.68 -10.37
N LYS A 82 11.99 11.65 -9.43
CA LYS A 82 13.14 12.44 -8.99
C LYS A 82 13.35 12.31 -7.49
N GLN A 83 14.59 12.50 -7.07
CA GLN A 83 14.97 12.47 -5.66
C GLN A 83 14.36 13.62 -4.86
N ASP A 84 14.40 14.83 -5.43
CA ASP A 84 13.85 16.04 -4.80
C ASP A 84 12.36 15.94 -4.50
N GLU A 85 11.59 15.21 -5.31
CA GLU A 85 10.17 14.91 -5.06
C GLU A 85 9.99 14.08 -3.78
N LEU A 86 10.84 13.08 -3.54
CA LEU A 86 10.82 12.30 -2.29
C LEU A 86 11.34 13.10 -1.10
N ASP A 87 12.32 13.98 -1.31
CA ASP A 87 12.82 14.88 -0.26
C ASP A 87 11.73 15.88 0.16
N GLU A 88 10.94 16.43 -0.79
CA GLU A 88 9.75 17.22 -0.48
C GLU A 88 8.71 16.42 0.34
N LEU A 89 8.47 15.16 -0.03
CA LEU A 89 7.56 14.30 0.72
C LEU A 89 8.07 14.08 2.14
N ILE A 90 9.37 13.79 2.32
CA ILE A 90 9.99 13.63 3.63
C ILE A 90 9.77 14.89 4.48
N GLU A 91 10.06 16.08 3.92
CA GLU A 91 9.86 17.35 4.62
C GLU A 91 8.39 17.56 5.04
N ALA A 92 7.45 17.20 4.16
CA ALA A 92 6.02 17.34 4.43
C ALA A 92 5.51 16.43 5.56
N ILE A 93 6.13 15.26 5.76
CA ILE A 93 5.63 14.25 6.73
C ILE A 93 6.47 14.12 7.99
N LYS A 94 7.78 14.39 7.97
CA LYS A 94 8.71 14.13 9.09
C LYS A 94 8.33 14.82 10.40
N GLY A 95 7.72 16.00 10.32
CA GLY A 95 7.25 16.76 11.48
C GLY A 95 5.98 16.19 12.14
N HIS A 96 5.30 15.25 11.48
CA HIS A 96 4.08 14.67 12.02
C HIS A 96 4.43 13.64 13.09
N TRP A 97 3.86 13.79 14.32
CA TRP A 97 4.19 12.96 15.48
C TRP A 97 4.04 11.46 15.22
N LYS A 98 3.03 11.03 14.43
CA LYS A 98 2.84 9.61 14.09
C LYS A 98 3.99 9.05 13.25
N ILE A 99 4.54 9.83 12.34
CA ILE A 99 5.72 9.44 11.55
C ILE A 99 6.93 9.34 12.47
N ARG A 100 7.17 10.35 13.28
CA ARG A 100 8.32 10.40 14.19
C ARG A 100 8.32 9.26 15.21
N ASP A 101 7.16 8.97 15.82
CA ASP A 101 7.08 8.07 16.97
C ASP A 101 6.86 6.60 16.55
N TYR A 102 6.29 6.35 15.36
CA TYR A 102 5.89 4.99 14.92
C TYR A 102 6.54 4.53 13.63
N THR A 103 7.52 5.25 13.10
CA THR A 103 8.22 4.79 11.89
C THR A 103 9.73 4.95 11.97
N VAL A 104 10.43 4.14 11.17
CA VAL A 104 11.78 4.47 10.72
C VAL A 104 11.62 5.03 9.32
N LEU A 105 11.85 6.33 9.21
CA LEU A 105 11.82 7.05 7.94
C LEU A 105 13.19 6.95 7.28
N GLY A 106 13.22 6.35 6.09
CA GLY A 106 14.44 6.23 5.29
C GLY A 106 14.84 7.53 4.60
N ALA A 107 15.89 7.48 3.81
CA ALA A 107 16.27 8.54 2.89
C ALA A 107 15.77 8.23 1.46
N ALA A 108 15.62 9.25 0.64
CA ALA A 108 15.39 9.09 -0.79
C ALA A 108 16.67 8.59 -1.47
N ILE A 109 16.63 7.40 -2.06
CA ILE A 109 17.78 6.77 -2.70
C ILE A 109 17.40 6.23 -4.09
N PRO A 110 18.38 6.12 -5.02
CA PRO A 110 18.11 5.59 -6.35
C PRO A 110 17.74 4.10 -6.29
N VAL A 111 16.82 3.69 -7.16
CA VAL A 111 16.45 2.29 -7.34
C VAL A 111 17.65 1.50 -7.84
N PRO A 112 18.02 0.38 -7.17
CA PRO A 112 19.15 -0.44 -7.56
C PRO A 112 18.81 -1.27 -8.81
N THR A 113 18.92 -0.68 -10.00
CA THR A 113 18.51 -1.30 -11.27
C THR A 113 19.10 -2.68 -11.51
N ALA A 114 20.37 -2.90 -11.08
CA ALA A 114 21.03 -4.20 -11.17
C ALA A 114 20.43 -5.31 -10.27
N LYS A 115 19.59 -4.94 -9.29
CA LYS A 115 18.97 -5.87 -8.36
C LYS A 115 17.48 -6.11 -8.65
N ILE A 116 16.93 -5.50 -9.69
CA ILE A 116 15.52 -5.70 -10.04
C ILE A 116 15.31 -7.15 -10.44
N SER A 117 14.47 -7.84 -9.67
CA SER A 117 14.11 -9.25 -9.86
C SER A 117 12.75 -9.43 -10.55
N GLY A 118 11.95 -8.37 -10.63
CA GLY A 118 10.62 -8.39 -11.23
C GLY A 118 9.87 -7.08 -11.06
N TRP A 119 8.61 -7.09 -11.43
CA TRP A 119 7.73 -5.93 -11.38
C TRP A 119 6.40 -6.31 -10.72
N LYS A 120 5.84 -5.41 -9.91
CA LYS A 120 4.53 -5.58 -9.29
C LYS A 120 3.66 -4.35 -9.48
N SER A 121 2.41 -4.58 -9.88
CA SER A 121 1.39 -3.54 -10.00
C SER A 121 0.48 -3.57 -8.77
N TYR A 122 0.32 -2.43 -8.13
CA TYR A 122 -0.54 -2.23 -6.95
C TYR A 122 -1.76 -1.45 -7.38
N ARG A 123 -2.95 -2.08 -7.34
CA ARG A 123 -4.20 -1.49 -7.86
C ARG A 123 -5.27 -1.45 -6.79
N LYS A 124 -6.13 -0.45 -6.85
CA LYS A 124 -7.31 -0.41 -5.98
C LYS A 124 -8.32 -1.49 -6.39
N PHE A 125 -8.56 -2.47 -5.51
CA PHE A 125 -9.61 -3.46 -5.69
C PHE A 125 -10.95 -2.87 -5.28
N ARG A 126 -11.87 -2.69 -6.24
CA ARG A 126 -13.16 -2.07 -6.01
C ARG A 126 -14.22 -3.11 -5.72
N ILE A 127 -14.90 -2.97 -4.59
CA ILE A 127 -16.11 -3.74 -4.26
C ILE A 127 -17.32 -2.86 -4.60
N PRO A 128 -18.28 -3.35 -5.40
CA PRO A 128 -19.50 -2.60 -5.72
C PRO A 128 -20.28 -2.23 -4.46
N THR A 129 -20.88 -1.05 -4.43
CA THR A 129 -21.83 -0.70 -3.36
C THR A 129 -23.15 -1.43 -3.60
N LEU A 130 -23.94 -1.64 -2.55
CA LEU A 130 -25.27 -2.25 -2.67
C LEU A 130 -26.19 -1.50 -3.67
N LYS A 131 -26.05 -0.17 -3.72
CA LYS A 131 -26.81 0.66 -4.68
C LYS A 131 -26.37 0.38 -6.12
N SER A 132 -25.06 0.31 -6.39
CA SER A 132 -24.54 0.05 -7.74
C SER A 132 -24.80 -1.39 -8.20
N GLU A 133 -24.96 -2.32 -7.29
CA GLU A 133 -25.30 -3.70 -7.61
C GLU A 133 -26.75 -3.87 -7.99
N ARG A 134 -27.69 -3.20 -7.28
CA ARG A 134 -29.12 -3.22 -7.62
C ARG A 134 -29.40 -2.72 -9.03
N THR A 135 -28.61 -1.79 -9.54
CA THR A 135 -28.75 -1.26 -10.92
C THR A 135 -28.16 -2.16 -11.99
N LYS A 136 -27.35 -3.16 -11.61
CA LYS A 136 -26.65 -4.08 -12.52
C LYS A 136 -27.08 -5.53 -12.36
N LEU A 137 -28.22 -5.80 -11.76
CA LEU A 137 -28.77 -7.14 -11.59
C LEU A 137 -29.06 -7.77 -12.96
N SER A 138 -28.05 -8.41 -13.50
CA SER A 138 -28.15 -9.35 -14.61
C SER A 138 -27.91 -10.74 -14.07
N HIS A 139 -28.82 -11.63 -14.30
CA HIS A 139 -28.83 -13.10 -14.38
C HIS A 139 -27.66 -13.98 -13.84
N GLN A 140 -26.82 -13.49 -12.92
CA GLN A 140 -25.74 -14.28 -12.31
C GLN A 140 -26.19 -14.90 -10.97
N ASN A 141 -25.90 -16.20 -10.78
CA ASN A 141 -26.29 -16.96 -9.59
C ASN A 141 -25.71 -16.45 -8.26
N GLU A 142 -24.65 -15.61 -8.28
CA GLU A 142 -24.06 -14.97 -7.11
C GLU A 142 -23.85 -13.47 -7.37
N PRO A 143 -24.29 -12.59 -6.44
CA PRO A 143 -24.06 -11.17 -6.54
C PRO A 143 -22.56 -10.84 -6.71
N LEU A 144 -22.22 -9.96 -7.63
CA LEU A 144 -20.84 -9.56 -7.89
C LEU A 144 -20.14 -9.06 -6.65
N ARG A 145 -20.87 -8.37 -5.75
CA ARG A 145 -20.36 -7.89 -4.48
C ARG A 145 -19.88 -9.01 -3.58
N ASP A 146 -20.66 -10.08 -3.40
CA ASP A 146 -20.33 -11.18 -2.52
C ASP A 146 -19.11 -11.97 -3.03
N ARG A 147 -19.03 -12.19 -4.33
CA ARG A 147 -17.86 -12.77 -4.98
C ARG A 147 -16.61 -11.91 -4.74
N ARG A 148 -16.72 -10.58 -4.91
CA ARG A 148 -15.61 -9.68 -4.67
C ARG A 148 -15.22 -9.58 -3.19
N LEU A 149 -16.16 -9.63 -2.27
CA LEU A 149 -15.89 -9.69 -0.84
C LEU A 149 -15.11 -10.97 -0.46
N LYS A 150 -15.46 -12.11 -1.04
CA LYS A 150 -14.71 -13.37 -0.85
C LYS A 150 -13.26 -13.23 -1.35
N THR A 151 -13.08 -12.70 -2.55
CA THR A 151 -11.75 -12.47 -3.14
C THR A 151 -10.91 -11.50 -2.29
N ALA A 152 -11.52 -10.45 -1.75
CA ALA A 152 -10.84 -9.42 -0.96
C ALA A 152 -10.32 -9.90 0.40
N LYS A 153 -10.82 -11.02 0.95
CA LYS A 153 -10.45 -11.50 2.31
C LYS A 153 -8.96 -11.75 2.51
N GLY A 154 -8.21 -12.03 1.45
CA GLY A 154 -6.75 -12.25 1.51
C GLY A 154 -5.91 -11.06 1.03
N MET A 155 -6.52 -9.96 0.63
CA MET A 155 -5.80 -8.81 0.08
C MET A 155 -5.33 -7.85 1.17
N PRO A 156 -4.17 -7.19 1.01
CA PRO A 156 -3.76 -6.10 1.87
C PRO A 156 -4.72 -4.91 1.74
N PHE A 157 -4.86 -4.16 2.83
CA PHE A 157 -5.77 -3.01 2.85
C PHE A 157 -5.31 -1.93 3.83
N PHE A 158 -5.82 -0.72 3.61
CA PHE A 158 -5.80 0.38 4.57
C PHE A 158 -7.22 0.81 4.92
N GLN A 159 -7.43 1.14 6.18
CA GLN A 159 -8.60 1.91 6.62
C GLN A 159 -8.20 3.38 6.68
N VAL A 160 -8.95 4.21 5.99
CA VAL A 160 -8.66 5.65 5.83
C VAL A 160 -9.92 6.43 6.19
N VAL A 161 -9.73 7.55 6.87
CA VAL A 161 -10.80 8.50 7.13
C VAL A 161 -10.81 9.56 6.04
N SER A 162 -11.96 9.79 5.43
CA SER A 162 -12.11 10.85 4.43
C SER A 162 -12.06 12.25 5.08
N SER A 163 -11.85 13.29 4.29
CA SER A 163 -11.93 14.68 4.75
C SER A 163 -13.30 15.07 5.33
N THR A 164 -14.33 14.28 5.00
CA THR A 164 -15.71 14.44 5.51
C THR A 164 -16.01 13.54 6.71
N GLY A 165 -14.98 12.89 7.29
CA GLY A 165 -15.13 12.05 8.48
C GLY A 165 -15.66 10.63 8.24
N HIS A 166 -15.83 10.20 6.97
CA HIS A 166 -16.27 8.85 6.66
C HIS A 166 -15.13 7.87 6.57
N ASP A 167 -15.25 6.74 7.26
CA ASP A 167 -14.32 5.61 7.13
C ASP A 167 -14.52 4.87 5.81
N PHE A 168 -13.44 4.57 5.13
CA PHE A 168 -13.46 3.71 3.96
C PHE A 168 -12.22 2.82 3.89
N THR A 169 -12.35 1.70 3.20
CA THR A 169 -11.27 0.74 3.04
C THR A 169 -10.69 0.82 1.63
N VAL A 170 -9.39 1.00 1.55
CA VAL A 170 -8.61 0.89 0.31
C VAL A 170 -8.02 -0.51 0.26
N ILE A 171 -8.65 -1.42 -0.48
CA ILE A 171 -8.17 -2.77 -0.69
C ILE A 171 -7.22 -2.75 -1.88
N ILE A 172 -6.08 -3.42 -1.77
CA ILE A 172 -5.01 -3.39 -2.76
C ILE A 172 -4.89 -4.77 -3.41
N ASP A 173 -5.08 -4.80 -4.71
CA ASP A 173 -4.81 -5.96 -5.55
C ASP A 173 -3.36 -5.86 -6.05
N VAL A 174 -2.54 -6.82 -5.66
CA VAL A 174 -1.13 -6.89 -6.04
C VAL A 174 -0.98 -7.92 -7.13
N GLN A 175 -0.49 -7.51 -8.28
CA GLN A 175 -0.33 -8.36 -9.46
C GLN A 175 1.11 -8.29 -9.97
N GLU A 176 1.66 -9.43 -10.35
CA GLU A 176 2.94 -9.47 -11.06
C GLU A 176 2.78 -8.88 -12.47
N SER A 177 3.84 -8.28 -12.97
CA SER A 177 3.90 -7.65 -14.30
C SER A 177 5.23 -7.99 -14.96
N GLU A 178 5.23 -8.09 -16.28
CA GLU A 178 6.45 -8.34 -17.05
C GLU A 178 7.33 -7.09 -17.20
N ASN A 179 6.75 -5.89 -17.05
CA ASN A 179 7.45 -4.63 -17.24
C ASN A 179 6.84 -3.50 -16.40
N ALA A 180 7.51 -2.34 -16.37
CA ALA A 180 7.11 -1.17 -15.61
C ALA A 180 5.77 -0.56 -16.07
N GLY A 181 5.43 -0.63 -17.37
CA GLY A 181 4.31 0.11 -17.95
C GLY A 181 4.53 1.63 -17.98
N TYR A 182 3.50 2.37 -18.41
CA TYR A 182 3.62 3.83 -18.64
C TYR A 182 2.58 4.66 -17.89
N GLY A 183 1.83 4.06 -16.98
CA GLY A 183 0.78 4.74 -16.25
C GLY A 183 1.27 5.71 -15.19
N LEU A 184 0.38 6.57 -14.71
CA LEU A 184 0.61 7.44 -13.56
C LEU A 184 -0.21 6.96 -12.36
N PRO A 185 0.33 7.08 -11.13
CA PRO A 185 -0.40 6.74 -9.92
C PRO A 185 -1.62 7.64 -9.72
N ASP A 186 -2.62 7.11 -9.03
CA ASP A 186 -3.72 7.91 -8.52
C ASP A 186 -3.33 8.62 -7.21
N SER A 187 -4.28 9.35 -6.61
CA SER A 187 -4.03 10.06 -5.33
C SER A 187 -3.73 9.13 -4.15
N TYR A 188 -3.89 7.82 -4.31
CA TYR A 188 -3.53 6.80 -3.31
C TYR A 188 -2.13 6.22 -3.54
N GLY A 189 -1.46 6.64 -4.60
CA GLY A 189 -0.18 6.03 -5.04
C GLY A 189 -0.36 4.72 -5.81
N LEU A 190 -1.57 4.40 -6.29
CA LEU A 190 -1.91 3.12 -6.89
C LEU A 190 -2.13 3.23 -8.40
N ALA A 191 -1.85 2.14 -9.11
CA ALA A 191 -2.09 2.04 -10.54
C ALA A 191 -3.59 2.03 -10.87
N ARG A 192 -3.96 2.70 -11.96
CA ARG A 192 -5.32 2.67 -12.52
C ARG A 192 -5.44 1.56 -13.55
N LYS A 193 -6.66 1.05 -13.73
CA LYS A 193 -6.91 0.03 -14.74
C LYS A 193 -6.65 0.56 -16.16
N GLU A 194 -7.02 1.80 -16.40
CA GLU A 194 -6.91 2.48 -17.71
C GLU A 194 -5.49 3.01 -17.97
N SER A 195 -4.65 3.09 -16.95
CA SER A 195 -3.28 3.61 -17.01
C SER A 195 -2.39 2.75 -16.10
N PRO A 196 -2.12 1.50 -16.51
CA PRO A 196 -1.38 0.56 -15.68
C PRO A 196 0.11 0.89 -15.64
N PHE A 197 0.68 0.72 -14.46
CA PHE A 197 2.13 0.71 -14.24
C PHE A 197 2.48 -0.35 -13.19
N ALA A 198 3.73 -0.71 -13.12
CA ALA A 198 4.28 -1.60 -12.11
C ALA A 198 5.58 -1.03 -11.54
N LEU A 199 5.87 -1.41 -10.32
CA LEU A 199 7.00 -0.95 -9.53
C LEU A 199 8.05 -2.04 -9.46
N PRO A 200 9.35 -1.70 -9.46
CA PRO A 200 10.43 -2.67 -9.39
C PRO A 200 10.45 -3.38 -8.03
N VAL A 201 10.77 -4.67 -8.07
CA VAL A 201 11.00 -5.53 -6.91
C VAL A 201 12.49 -5.83 -6.82
N PHE A 202 13.13 -5.58 -5.67
CA PHE A 202 14.56 -5.78 -5.44
C PHE A 202 14.87 -6.05 -3.97
#